data_455c6da7a21f8fd1344899df5de451d0
#
_entry.id   455c6da7a21f8fd1344899df5de451d0
#
_cell.length_a   1.000
_cell.length_b   1.000
_cell.length_c   1.000
_cell.angle_alpha   90.00
_cell.angle_beta   90.00
_cell.angle_gamma   90.00
#
_symmetry.space_group_name_H-M   'P 1'
#
loop_
_entity.id
_entity.type
_entity.pdbx_description
1 polymer ?
#
loop_
_entity_poly.entity_id
_entity_poly.type
_entity_poly.pdbx_seq_one_letter_code
_entity_poly.pdbx_strand_id
1 'polypeptide(L)'
;MASVRIQALAAASLALLAAPALAQAPAAPPPLATPNARYIAIVMEQAVDRPAAEVWKTVGKYCDIGAWSPGLKCEIVAGKDGELGAVRRLNGSTLEVLVAKTPLSYTYAQPVRVGQVYNMYHGTLEARPVTAKTSKLVYSLVLDQSMLADDAARKTDAERRRTRFTQALKDMKTLAEGGKLAPPAAK
;
A
#
# COMPACT_ATOMS: atom_id res chain seq x y z
N MET A 1 -25.94 -87.77 39.64
CA MET A 1 -24.60 -87.12 39.70
C MET A 1 -24.46 -86.36 38.39
N ALA A 2 -24.68 -85.02 38.38
CA ALA A 2 -24.63 -84.17 37.20
C ALA A 2 -23.41 -83.27 37.32
N SER A 3 -22.48 -83.45 36.41
CA SER A 3 -21.26 -82.64 36.35
C SER A 3 -21.52 -81.36 35.58
N VAL A 4 -21.39 -80.20 36.22
CA VAL A 4 -21.48 -78.88 35.59
C VAL A 4 -20.08 -78.50 35.06
N ARG A 5 -19.97 -78.27 33.75
CA ARG A 5 -18.78 -77.74 33.11
C ARG A 5 -18.85 -76.20 33.04
N ILE A 6 -17.96 -75.54 33.72
CA ILE A 6 -17.80 -74.09 33.65
C ILE A 6 -16.88 -73.76 32.44
N GLN A 7 -17.46 -73.11 31.44
CA GLN A 7 -16.67 -72.50 30.33
C GLN A 7 -16.24 -71.13 30.71
N ALA A 8 -14.92 -70.94 30.77
CA ALA A 8 -14.31 -69.58 30.95
C ALA A 8 -14.24 -68.83 29.61
N LEU A 9 -14.93 -67.70 29.52
CA LEU A 9 -14.78 -66.77 28.41
C LEU A 9 -13.59 -65.90 28.67
N ALA A 10 -12.57 -65.99 27.80
CA ALA A 10 -11.45 -65.06 27.76
C ALA A 10 -11.84 -63.85 26.95
N ALA A 11 -11.97 -62.70 27.59
CA ALA A 11 -12.17 -61.41 26.93
C ALA A 11 -10.80 -60.88 26.48
N ALA A 12 -10.54 -60.82 25.17
CA ALA A 12 -9.40 -60.19 24.57
C ALA A 12 -9.64 -58.68 24.45
N SER A 13 -8.94 -57.89 25.29
CA SER A 13 -9.00 -56.41 25.22
C SER A 13 -8.03 -55.97 24.16
N LEU A 14 -8.54 -55.48 22.99
CA LEU A 14 -7.76 -54.73 22.00
C LEU A 14 -7.45 -53.33 22.54
N ALA A 15 -6.22 -53.07 22.95
CA ALA A 15 -5.73 -51.72 23.22
C ALA A 15 -5.41 -51.02 21.88
N LEU A 16 -6.24 -50.09 21.45
CA LEU A 16 -5.90 -49.17 20.37
C LEU A 16 -4.80 -48.21 20.85
N LEU A 17 -3.60 -48.43 20.36
CA LEU A 17 -2.49 -47.44 20.49
C LEU A 17 -2.79 -46.27 19.55
N ALA A 18 -3.34 -45.17 20.09
CA ALA A 18 -3.44 -43.93 19.39
C ALA A 18 -2.01 -43.35 19.22
N ALA A 19 -1.47 -43.40 18.00
CA ALA A 19 -0.23 -42.71 17.66
C ALA A 19 -0.42 -41.19 17.80
N PRO A 20 0.46 -40.47 18.49
CA PRO A 20 0.38 -39.02 18.53
C PRO A 20 0.54 -38.46 17.11
N ALA A 21 -0.44 -37.74 16.62
CA ALA A 21 -0.34 -36.97 15.39
C ALA A 21 0.75 -35.91 15.62
N LEU A 22 1.93 -36.09 15.02
CA LEU A 22 2.98 -35.07 14.99
C LEU A 22 2.39 -33.88 14.25
N ALA A 23 2.02 -32.84 14.99
CA ALA A 23 1.64 -31.57 14.41
C ALA A 23 2.79 -31.08 13.52
N GLN A 24 2.55 -31.05 12.21
CA GLN A 24 3.52 -30.52 11.26
C GLN A 24 3.80 -29.06 11.62
N ALA A 25 5.06 -28.72 11.89
CA ALA A 25 5.45 -27.34 12.11
C ALA A 25 4.99 -26.47 10.94
N PRO A 26 4.46 -25.25 11.19
CA PRO A 26 4.07 -24.34 10.11
C PRO A 26 5.21 -24.21 9.12
N ALA A 27 4.90 -24.27 7.82
CA ALA A 27 5.89 -24.03 6.78
C ALA A 27 6.55 -22.66 7.01
N ALA A 28 7.87 -22.58 6.87
CA ALA A 28 8.59 -21.32 6.97
C ALA A 28 7.98 -20.31 6.00
N PRO A 29 7.79 -19.03 6.41
CA PRO A 29 7.28 -18.01 5.51
C PRO A 29 8.21 -17.89 4.29
N PRO A 30 7.66 -17.60 3.10
CA PRO A 30 8.48 -17.42 1.90
C PRO A 30 9.46 -16.27 2.12
N PRO A 31 10.64 -16.29 1.46
CA PRO A 31 11.63 -15.23 1.59
C PRO A 31 11.02 -13.88 1.19
N LEU A 32 11.22 -12.86 2.02
CA LEU A 32 10.72 -11.49 1.78
C LEU A 32 11.48 -10.76 0.68
N ALA A 33 12.69 -11.19 0.35
CA ALA A 33 13.51 -10.58 -0.68
C ALA A 33 13.03 -10.97 -2.08
N THR A 34 12.87 -9.97 -2.95
CA THR A 34 12.62 -10.20 -4.37
C THR A 34 13.94 -10.55 -5.06
N PRO A 35 14.08 -11.74 -5.68
CA PRO A 35 15.27 -12.07 -6.45
C PRO A 35 15.48 -11.07 -7.59
N ASN A 36 16.72 -10.58 -7.76
CA ASN A 36 17.08 -9.63 -8.83
C ASN A 36 16.24 -8.35 -8.83
N ALA A 37 15.89 -7.83 -7.65
CA ALA A 37 15.13 -6.59 -7.52
C ALA A 37 15.81 -5.41 -8.27
N ARG A 38 15.00 -4.57 -8.91
CA ARG A 38 15.42 -3.35 -9.61
C ARG A 38 14.67 -2.17 -9.01
N TYR A 39 15.16 -1.70 -7.87
CA TYR A 39 14.56 -0.58 -7.17
C TYR A 39 14.82 0.73 -7.89
N ILE A 40 13.78 1.57 -7.95
CA ILE A 40 13.87 2.94 -8.44
C ILE A 40 13.25 3.88 -7.40
N ALA A 41 13.86 5.04 -7.23
CA ALA A 41 13.29 6.17 -6.52
C ALA A 41 13.00 7.30 -7.52
N ILE A 42 11.78 7.83 -7.51
CA ILE A 42 11.37 8.96 -8.34
C ILE A 42 10.94 10.07 -7.40
N VAL A 43 11.69 11.17 -7.36
CA VAL A 43 11.36 12.33 -6.53
C VAL A 43 10.94 13.48 -7.45
N MET A 44 9.83 14.12 -7.09
CA MET A 44 9.28 15.28 -7.77
C MET A 44 8.99 16.35 -6.73
N GLU A 45 9.27 17.62 -7.07
CA GLU A 45 9.08 18.75 -6.17
C GLU A 45 8.34 19.89 -6.88
N GLN A 46 7.55 20.64 -6.10
CA GLN A 46 6.82 21.81 -6.55
C GLN A 46 6.87 22.89 -5.48
N ALA A 47 7.46 24.05 -5.79
CA ALA A 47 7.42 25.22 -4.90
C ALA A 47 6.00 25.77 -4.77
N VAL A 48 5.63 26.20 -3.55
CA VAL A 48 4.33 26.76 -3.20
C VAL A 48 4.50 28.01 -2.36
N ASP A 49 3.83 29.11 -2.76
CA ASP A 49 3.91 30.41 -2.09
C ASP A 49 2.93 30.49 -0.90
N ARG A 50 2.97 29.48 -0.04
CA ARG A 50 2.20 29.34 1.20
C ARG A 50 3.01 28.60 2.26
N PRO A 51 2.75 28.85 3.56
CA PRO A 51 3.31 28.05 4.65
C PRO A 51 2.96 26.56 4.52
N ALA A 52 3.87 25.67 4.85
CA ALA A 52 3.68 24.23 4.71
C ALA A 52 2.44 23.70 5.46
N ALA A 53 2.12 24.25 6.64
CA ALA A 53 0.94 23.84 7.41
C ALA A 53 -0.38 24.21 6.69
N GLU A 54 -0.44 25.37 6.01
CA GLU A 54 -1.62 25.74 5.21
C GLU A 54 -1.75 24.86 3.98
N VAL A 55 -0.65 24.60 3.28
CA VAL A 55 -0.61 23.68 2.15
C VAL A 55 -1.10 22.30 2.59
N TRP A 56 -0.58 21.77 3.69
CA TRP A 56 -0.94 20.46 4.20
C TRP A 56 -2.41 20.37 4.60
N LYS A 57 -2.97 21.41 5.21
CA LYS A 57 -4.38 21.49 5.54
C LYS A 57 -5.28 21.38 4.31
N THR A 58 -4.82 21.88 3.17
CA THR A 58 -5.57 21.86 1.91
C THR A 58 -5.46 20.53 1.17
N VAL A 59 -4.26 19.93 1.09
CA VAL A 59 -4.00 18.78 0.19
C VAL A 59 -3.53 17.51 0.91
N GLY A 60 -3.31 17.56 2.22
CA GLY A 60 -2.69 16.47 3.00
C GLY A 60 -3.65 15.40 3.51
N LYS A 61 -4.95 15.50 3.29
CA LYS A 61 -5.90 14.46 3.71
C LYS A 61 -5.72 13.20 2.88
N TYR A 62 -5.69 12.04 3.53
CA TYR A 62 -5.31 10.79 2.90
C TYR A 62 -6.31 10.32 1.83
N CYS A 63 -7.61 10.45 2.06
CA CYS A 63 -8.63 10.05 1.07
C CYS A 63 -9.22 11.21 0.26
N ASP A 64 -8.70 12.43 0.39
CA ASP A 64 -9.16 13.60 -0.36
C ASP A 64 -8.43 13.79 -1.71
N ILE A 65 -7.85 12.69 -2.21
CA ILE A 65 -7.04 12.65 -3.43
C ILE A 65 -7.79 13.13 -4.68
N GLY A 66 -9.11 12.94 -4.71
CA GLY A 66 -9.95 13.44 -5.80
C GLY A 66 -9.97 14.95 -5.93
N ALA A 67 -9.66 15.69 -4.85
CA ALA A 67 -9.60 17.15 -4.87
C ALA A 67 -8.50 17.68 -5.79
N TRP A 68 -7.32 17.03 -5.81
CA TRP A 68 -6.16 17.42 -6.61
C TRP A 68 -5.83 16.41 -7.73
N SER A 69 -6.64 15.38 -7.90
CA SER A 69 -6.55 14.43 -9.01
C SER A 69 -7.98 14.20 -9.55
N PRO A 70 -8.53 15.18 -10.30
CA PRO A 70 -9.92 15.12 -10.77
C PRO A 70 -10.24 13.82 -11.50
N GLY A 71 -11.37 13.20 -11.14
CA GLY A 71 -11.81 11.91 -11.69
C GLY A 71 -11.29 10.69 -10.91
N LEU A 72 -10.43 10.87 -9.92
CA LEU A 72 -9.99 9.78 -9.05
C LEU A 72 -10.94 9.66 -7.85
N LYS A 73 -11.56 8.49 -7.68
CA LYS A 73 -12.44 8.18 -6.56
C LYS A 73 -11.65 7.50 -5.46
N CYS A 74 -11.88 7.91 -4.20
CA CYS A 74 -11.28 7.31 -3.01
C CYS A 74 -12.35 6.86 -2.03
N GLU A 75 -12.14 5.70 -1.42
CA GLU A 75 -12.98 5.11 -0.38
C GLU A 75 -12.07 4.52 0.70
N ILE A 76 -12.35 4.79 1.98
CA ILE A 76 -11.72 4.10 3.09
C ILE A 76 -12.42 2.76 3.29
N VAL A 77 -11.69 1.66 3.09
CA VAL A 77 -12.23 0.29 3.17
C VAL A 77 -11.82 -0.43 4.46
N ALA A 78 -10.84 0.10 5.20
CA ALA A 78 -10.48 -0.38 6.53
C ALA A 78 -9.80 0.73 7.33
N GLY A 79 -9.97 0.71 8.65
CA GLY A 79 -9.45 1.73 9.55
C GLY A 79 -10.19 3.06 9.43
N LYS A 80 -9.55 4.15 9.88
CA LYS A 80 -10.11 5.50 9.86
C LYS A 80 -9.20 6.42 9.06
N ASP A 81 -9.80 7.30 8.24
CA ASP A 81 -9.05 8.20 7.35
C ASP A 81 -7.95 8.97 8.09
N GLY A 82 -6.74 8.91 7.54
CA GLY A 82 -5.57 9.57 8.11
C GLY A 82 -4.95 8.91 9.35
N GLU A 83 -5.44 7.75 9.80
CA GLU A 83 -4.81 6.95 10.85
C GLU A 83 -3.87 5.88 10.26
N LEU A 84 -2.80 5.54 10.99
CA LEU A 84 -1.88 4.46 10.59
C LEU A 84 -2.65 3.15 10.43
N GLY A 85 -2.37 2.41 9.36
CA GLY A 85 -3.07 1.19 9.01
C GLY A 85 -4.38 1.41 8.24
N ALA A 86 -4.85 2.65 8.06
CA ALA A 86 -6.01 2.93 7.22
C ALA A 86 -5.75 2.45 5.79
N VAL A 87 -6.74 1.77 5.21
CA VAL A 87 -6.68 1.28 3.82
C VAL A 87 -7.65 2.07 2.98
N ARG A 88 -7.14 2.74 1.94
CA ARG A 88 -7.96 3.36 0.91
C ARG A 88 -8.00 2.52 -0.35
N ARG A 89 -9.14 2.57 -1.04
CA ARG A 89 -9.33 1.98 -2.37
C ARG A 89 -9.53 3.09 -3.39
N LEU A 90 -8.72 3.08 -4.43
CA LEU A 90 -8.78 4.06 -5.52
C LEU A 90 -9.43 3.43 -6.75
N ASN A 91 -10.40 4.12 -7.34
CA ASN A 91 -11.13 3.70 -8.54
C ASN A 91 -11.63 2.24 -8.47
N GLY A 92 -12.06 1.79 -7.27
CA GLY A 92 -12.62 0.47 -7.06
C GLY A 92 -11.61 -0.70 -7.04
N SER A 93 -10.33 -0.48 -7.36
CA SER A 93 -9.36 -1.57 -7.55
C SER A 93 -8.05 -1.44 -6.78
N THR A 94 -7.39 -0.28 -6.80
CA THR A 94 -6.09 -0.09 -6.17
C THR A 94 -6.22 0.09 -4.67
N LEU A 95 -5.60 -0.78 -3.89
CA LEU A 95 -5.53 -0.63 -2.43
C LEU A 95 -4.21 0.02 -2.03
N GLU A 96 -4.29 0.93 -1.08
CA GLU A 96 -3.15 1.60 -0.46
C GLU A 96 -3.33 1.63 1.04
N VAL A 97 -2.27 1.25 1.77
CA VAL A 97 -2.23 1.23 3.24
C VAL A 97 -1.40 2.41 3.71
N LEU A 98 -1.92 3.20 4.65
CA LEU A 98 -1.16 4.28 5.30
C LEU A 98 -0.15 3.66 6.27
N VAL A 99 1.14 3.69 5.92
CA VAL A 99 2.20 2.99 6.67
C VAL A 99 3.07 3.91 7.51
N ALA A 100 3.10 5.22 7.21
CA ALA A 100 3.80 6.21 8.02
C ALA A 100 3.14 7.59 7.87
N LYS A 101 3.25 8.44 8.89
CA LYS A 101 2.81 9.84 8.83
C LYS A 101 3.60 10.72 9.78
N THR A 102 3.70 12.00 9.43
CA THR A 102 4.13 13.09 10.30
C THR A 102 3.05 14.19 10.30
N PRO A 103 3.21 15.29 11.02
CA PRO A 103 2.27 16.41 10.93
C PRO A 103 2.11 16.98 9.51
N LEU A 104 3.12 16.83 8.62
CA LEU A 104 3.15 17.42 7.28
C LEU A 104 3.48 16.39 6.18
N SER A 105 3.32 15.10 6.45
CA SER A 105 3.53 14.06 5.45
C SER A 105 2.74 12.80 5.73
N TYR A 106 2.53 12.00 4.69
CA TYR A 106 2.16 10.60 4.85
C TYR A 106 2.88 9.73 3.81
N THR A 107 3.07 8.46 4.18
CA THR A 107 3.55 7.41 3.28
C THR A 107 2.52 6.30 3.19
N TYR A 108 2.24 5.85 1.99
CA TYR A 108 1.41 4.68 1.74
C TYR A 108 2.18 3.59 1.00
N ALA A 109 1.75 2.35 1.20
CA ALA A 109 2.25 1.19 0.48
C ALA A 109 1.11 0.52 -0.28
N GLN A 110 1.39 -0.01 -1.46
CA GLN A 110 0.46 -0.90 -2.17
C GLN A 110 0.81 -2.35 -1.81
N PRO A 111 -0.13 -3.13 -1.25
CA PRO A 111 0.08 -4.54 -0.99
C PRO A 111 0.42 -5.29 -2.28
N VAL A 112 1.37 -6.20 -2.21
CA VAL A 112 1.72 -7.08 -3.34
C VAL A 112 0.53 -7.97 -3.67
N ARG A 113 0.20 -8.09 -4.95
CA ARG A 113 -0.88 -8.92 -5.46
C ARG A 113 -0.41 -9.70 -6.68
N VAL A 114 -1.01 -10.86 -6.92
CA VAL A 114 -0.81 -11.62 -8.14
C VAL A 114 -1.17 -10.76 -9.36
N GLY A 115 -0.32 -10.75 -10.37
CA GLY A 115 -0.52 -9.99 -11.60
C GLY A 115 -0.09 -8.52 -11.57
N GLN A 116 0.45 -8.02 -10.46
CA GLN A 116 1.07 -6.69 -10.44
C GLN A 116 2.41 -6.69 -11.19
N VAL A 117 2.69 -5.55 -11.83
CA VAL A 117 3.94 -5.34 -12.60
C VAL A 117 5.04 -4.66 -11.78
N TYR A 118 4.86 -4.55 -10.46
CA TYR A 118 5.84 -3.99 -9.53
C TYR A 118 5.63 -4.53 -8.12
N ASN A 119 6.70 -4.54 -7.33
CA ASN A 119 6.68 -4.86 -5.91
C ASN A 119 7.06 -3.63 -5.08
N MET A 120 6.82 -3.71 -3.77
CA MET A 120 7.26 -2.71 -2.79
C MET A 120 6.92 -1.27 -3.21
N TYR A 121 5.76 -1.05 -3.80
CA TYR A 121 5.34 0.28 -4.18
C TYR A 121 5.01 1.11 -2.94
N HIS A 122 5.77 2.19 -2.75
CA HIS A 122 5.55 3.19 -1.71
C HIS A 122 5.46 4.56 -2.35
N GLY A 123 4.51 5.36 -1.87
CA GLY A 123 4.41 6.76 -2.22
C GLY A 123 4.39 7.63 -0.98
N THR A 124 5.21 8.66 -0.94
CA THR A 124 5.22 9.67 0.14
C THR A 124 4.85 11.02 -0.42
N LEU A 125 3.87 11.68 0.19
CA LEU A 125 3.56 13.09 -0.02
C LEU A 125 3.98 13.87 1.22
N GLU A 126 4.67 14.99 1.03
CA GLU A 126 5.16 15.88 2.08
C GLU A 126 4.96 17.35 1.68
N ALA A 127 4.56 18.18 2.64
CA ALA A 127 4.67 19.64 2.55
C ALA A 127 5.86 20.09 3.40
N ARG A 128 6.99 20.43 2.75
CA ARG A 128 8.26 20.78 3.40
C ARG A 128 8.37 22.29 3.55
N PRO A 129 8.54 22.83 4.77
CA PRO A 129 8.78 24.24 4.98
C PRO A 129 10.08 24.70 4.27
N VAL A 130 10.06 25.87 3.65
CA VAL A 130 11.24 26.55 3.07
C VAL A 130 11.51 27.84 3.81
N THR A 131 10.47 28.67 4.01
CA THR A 131 10.49 29.87 4.86
C THR A 131 9.22 29.90 5.70
N ALA A 132 9.04 30.94 6.53
CA ALA A 132 7.78 31.14 7.25
C ALA A 132 6.56 31.35 6.32
N LYS A 133 6.79 31.72 5.04
CA LYS A 133 5.72 32.07 4.08
C LYS A 133 5.68 31.13 2.87
N THR A 134 6.69 30.31 2.66
CA THR A 134 6.79 29.44 1.49
C THR A 134 7.13 28.03 1.87
N SER A 135 6.75 27.09 1.02
CA SER A 135 7.02 25.65 1.18
C SER A 135 7.30 25.02 -0.17
N LYS A 136 7.59 23.72 -0.15
CA LYS A 136 7.52 22.88 -1.33
C LYS A 136 6.74 21.61 -1.04
N LEU A 137 5.93 21.18 -1.99
CA LEU A 137 5.38 19.84 -2.03
C LEU A 137 6.44 18.91 -2.61
N VAL A 138 6.62 17.76 -1.96
CA VAL A 138 7.53 16.70 -2.40
C VAL A 138 6.73 15.43 -2.55
N TYR A 139 6.82 14.79 -3.72
CA TYR A 139 6.25 13.47 -3.93
C TYR A 139 7.36 12.49 -4.27
N SER A 140 7.53 11.47 -3.43
CA SER A 140 8.54 10.43 -3.62
C SER A 140 7.86 9.10 -3.88
N LEU A 141 8.29 8.39 -4.92
CA LEU A 141 7.86 7.02 -5.22
C LEU A 141 9.08 6.11 -5.09
N VAL A 142 8.90 4.97 -4.43
CA VAL A 142 9.88 3.89 -4.38
C VAL A 142 9.18 2.60 -4.75
N LEU A 143 9.71 1.89 -5.74
CA LEU A 143 9.15 0.63 -6.19
C LEU A 143 10.21 -0.26 -6.82
N ASP A 144 9.94 -1.55 -6.88
CA ASP A 144 10.72 -2.53 -7.63
C ASP A 144 10.11 -2.69 -9.03
N GLN A 145 10.92 -2.51 -10.06
CA GLN A 145 10.54 -2.66 -11.47
C GLN A 145 11.05 -3.96 -12.09
N SER A 146 11.51 -4.94 -11.31
CA SER A 146 12.04 -6.22 -11.82
C SER A 146 11.02 -7.02 -12.64
N MET A 147 9.73 -6.78 -12.42
CA MET A 147 8.64 -7.44 -13.14
C MET A 147 8.37 -6.85 -14.54
N LEU A 148 8.98 -5.72 -14.91
CA LEU A 148 8.89 -5.14 -16.24
C LEU A 148 9.87 -5.84 -17.20
N ALA A 149 9.45 -6.05 -18.44
CA ALA A 149 10.12 -6.89 -19.41
C ALA A 149 11.59 -6.50 -19.66
N ASP A 150 11.86 -5.20 -19.82
CA ASP A 150 13.17 -4.69 -20.19
C ASP A 150 13.44 -3.27 -19.69
N ASP A 151 14.61 -2.73 -20.00
CA ASP A 151 15.01 -1.37 -19.59
C ASP A 151 14.19 -0.29 -20.29
N ALA A 152 13.71 -0.52 -21.51
CA ALA A 152 12.84 0.44 -22.21
C ALA A 152 11.47 0.54 -21.52
N ALA A 153 10.89 -0.60 -21.14
CA ALA A 153 9.65 -0.65 -20.37
C ALA A 153 9.81 0.03 -19.00
N ARG A 154 10.92 -0.19 -18.29
CA ARG A 154 11.25 0.46 -17.02
C ARG A 154 11.37 1.97 -17.17
N LYS A 155 12.08 2.44 -18.20
CA LYS A 155 12.21 3.87 -18.50
C LYS A 155 10.86 4.51 -18.79
N THR A 156 10.06 3.90 -19.63
CA THR A 156 8.71 4.38 -19.99
C THR A 156 7.80 4.45 -18.75
N ASP A 157 7.81 3.43 -17.88
CA ASP A 157 7.03 3.45 -16.64
C ASP A 157 7.48 4.58 -15.70
N ALA A 158 8.79 4.79 -15.54
CA ALA A 158 9.33 5.86 -14.71
C ALA A 158 8.95 7.25 -15.24
N GLU A 159 9.03 7.49 -16.54
CA GLU A 159 8.65 8.75 -17.20
C GLU A 159 7.14 9.02 -17.06
N ARG A 160 6.31 8.01 -17.28
CA ARG A 160 4.85 8.10 -17.10
C ARG A 160 4.49 8.48 -15.67
N ARG A 161 5.14 7.87 -14.66
CA ARG A 161 4.93 8.20 -13.24
C ARG A 161 5.38 9.62 -12.94
N ARG A 162 6.57 10.01 -13.39
CA ARG A 162 7.08 11.38 -13.22
C ARG A 162 6.10 12.41 -13.80
N THR A 163 5.64 12.24 -15.02
CA THR A 163 4.68 13.13 -15.67
C THR A 163 3.39 13.24 -14.85
N ARG A 164 2.80 12.09 -14.48
CA ARG A 164 1.54 12.05 -13.72
C ARG A 164 1.66 12.77 -12.36
N PHE A 165 2.69 12.44 -11.59
CA PHE A 165 2.82 13.00 -10.23
C PHE A 165 3.35 14.44 -10.22
N THR A 166 4.11 14.86 -11.24
CA THR A 166 4.42 16.27 -11.44
C THR A 166 3.17 17.09 -11.71
N GLN A 167 2.24 16.58 -12.53
CA GLN A 167 0.96 17.25 -12.75
C GLN A 167 0.15 17.31 -11.46
N ALA A 168 0.06 16.23 -10.69
CA ALA A 168 -0.61 16.22 -9.40
C ALA A 168 -0.06 17.28 -8.43
N LEU A 169 1.27 17.44 -8.38
CA LEU A 169 1.90 18.49 -7.56
C LEU A 169 1.53 19.91 -8.03
N LYS A 170 1.42 20.15 -9.34
CA LYS A 170 0.95 21.44 -9.89
C LYS A 170 -0.52 21.70 -9.50
N ASP A 171 -1.34 20.68 -9.57
CA ASP A 171 -2.76 20.77 -9.19
C ASP A 171 -2.91 21.07 -7.69
N MET A 172 -2.13 20.38 -6.84
CA MET A 172 -2.05 20.67 -5.41
C MET A 172 -1.58 22.10 -5.13
N LYS A 173 -0.54 22.61 -5.84
CA LYS A 173 -0.10 24.01 -5.74
C LYS A 173 -1.24 24.96 -6.05
N THR A 174 -1.93 24.75 -7.17
CA THR A 174 -3.07 25.57 -7.58
C THR A 174 -4.11 25.68 -6.47
N LEU A 175 -4.50 24.54 -5.87
CA LEU A 175 -5.48 24.52 -4.77
C LEU A 175 -4.95 25.20 -3.50
N ALA A 176 -3.71 24.91 -3.13
CA ALA A 176 -3.06 25.48 -1.92
C ALA A 176 -2.93 27.00 -2.00
N GLU A 177 -2.79 27.56 -3.20
CA GLU A 177 -2.71 29.00 -3.45
C GLU A 177 -4.10 29.65 -3.70
N GLY A 178 -5.20 28.89 -3.51
CA GLY A 178 -6.59 29.39 -3.61
C GLY A 178 -7.17 29.37 -5.03
N GLY A 179 -6.49 28.75 -5.98
CA GLY A 179 -6.99 28.53 -7.33
C GLY A 179 -8.01 27.41 -7.42
N LYS A 180 -8.52 27.18 -8.63
CA LYS A 180 -9.49 26.11 -8.97
C LYS A 180 -8.91 25.26 -10.08
N LEU A 181 -9.12 23.96 -10.02
CA LEU A 181 -8.78 23.05 -11.12
C LEU A 181 -9.86 23.05 -12.18
N ALA A 182 -9.45 22.86 -13.43
CA ALA A 182 -10.37 22.60 -14.51
C ALA A 182 -11.12 21.28 -14.25
N PRO A 183 -12.41 21.18 -14.62
CA PRO A 183 -13.11 19.90 -14.55
C PRO A 183 -12.38 18.87 -15.42
N PRO A 184 -12.45 17.55 -15.06
CA PRO A 184 -11.87 16.52 -15.89
C PRO A 184 -12.47 16.58 -17.29
N ALA A 185 -11.63 16.37 -18.31
CA ALA A 185 -12.10 16.28 -19.69
C ALA A 185 -13.20 15.21 -19.79
N ALA A 186 -14.32 15.55 -20.43
CA ALA A 186 -15.36 14.57 -20.71
C ALA A 186 -14.76 13.44 -21.55
N LYS A 187 -14.99 12.19 -21.09
CA LYS A 187 -14.57 10.98 -21.81
C LYS A 187 -15.53 10.66 -22.93
#